data_6364a4e2b54af1e625f70daae5bd16ad
#
_entry.id   6364a4e2b54af1e625f70daae5bd16ad
#
_cell.length_a   1.000
_cell.length_b   1.000
_cell.length_c   1.000
_cell.angle_alpha   90.00
_cell.angle_beta   90.00
_cell.angle_gamma   90.00
#
_symmetry.space_group_name_H-M   'P 1'
#
loop_
_entity.id
_entity.type
_entity.pdbx_description
1 polymer ?
#
loop_
_entity_poly.entity_id
_entity_poly.type
_entity_poly.pdbx_seq_one_letter_code
_entity_poly.pdbx_strand_id
1 'polypeptide(L)'
;MSVLSVQTKKIPELQAATGLVESDMIVVELADGGTRKMTYGDFITAIKASLEYPDEAMLSVADVVNIQTNDETKIPTAKLVYDMYQADAVMRREMDCLNGIKEKGNLIDIDTLMGYVKAGEHHKYAIGDYFEDNGVQWAVAARNWYPAWAFGDSVSRPEHIVCMPVDFLATSYQFNTSNTNTGGYAGSLMPANMETEFGKLGSKVKAYCKQTRIYENNKGAWAAAMRNMRLPTIVEVIGNQGWANEGYSGGVCSQLPLCQNSLFRIRSTWYWCLDPSSASTAYFCDVDTGGGSGTAHASNSGRVRPLIVLA
;
A
#
# COMPACT_ATOMS: atom_id res chain seq x y z
N MET A 1 -34.55 31.37 12.07
CA MET A 1 -33.91 30.27 11.30
C MET A 1 -33.16 29.39 12.29
N SER A 2 -33.71 28.24 12.65
CA SER A 2 -33.01 27.27 13.51
C SER A 2 -32.18 26.34 12.61
N VAL A 3 -30.87 26.40 12.76
CA VAL A 3 -29.95 25.55 12.08
C VAL A 3 -30.07 24.14 12.66
N LEU A 4 -30.47 23.15 11.88
CA LEU A 4 -30.40 21.74 12.25
C LEU A 4 -28.91 21.33 12.30
N SER A 5 -28.39 21.22 13.52
CA SER A 5 -27.06 20.63 13.73
C SER A 5 -27.23 19.12 13.88
N VAL A 6 -26.88 18.36 12.86
CA VAL A 6 -26.80 16.91 12.96
C VAL A 6 -25.44 16.55 13.57
N GLN A 7 -25.40 16.34 14.88
CA GLN A 7 -24.24 15.72 15.52
C GLN A 7 -24.28 14.21 15.24
N THR A 8 -23.40 13.73 14.39
CA THR A 8 -23.16 12.29 14.19
C THR A 8 -22.47 11.71 15.41
N LYS A 9 -23.20 11.37 16.46
CA LYS A 9 -22.73 10.38 17.42
C LYS A 9 -22.71 9.03 16.72
N LYS A 10 -21.58 8.32 16.86
CA LYS A 10 -21.34 6.95 16.40
C LYS A 10 -22.63 6.13 16.45
N ILE A 11 -23.05 5.64 15.31
CA ILE A 11 -24.02 4.56 15.20
C ILE A 11 -23.22 3.27 14.95
N PRO A 12 -22.81 2.51 16.00
CA PRO A 12 -21.95 1.36 15.85
C PRO A 12 -22.64 0.13 15.24
N GLU A 13 -23.97 0.16 15.04
CA GLU A 13 -24.74 -1.05 14.78
C GLU A 13 -25.89 -0.90 13.77
N LEU A 14 -25.82 0.01 12.84
CA LEU A 14 -26.66 -0.10 11.67
C LEU A 14 -26.09 -1.19 10.76
N GLN A 15 -26.55 -2.42 10.96
CA GLN A 15 -26.49 -3.45 9.91
C GLN A 15 -26.95 -2.81 8.61
N ALA A 16 -26.21 -3.06 7.52
CA ALA A 16 -26.54 -2.55 6.20
C ALA A 16 -28.02 -2.87 5.89
N ALA A 17 -28.87 -1.90 6.12
CA ALA A 17 -30.26 -1.99 5.74
C ALA A 17 -30.30 -1.92 4.22
N THR A 18 -30.56 -3.04 3.60
CA THR A 18 -30.87 -3.12 2.17
C THR A 18 -32.24 -2.47 1.95
N GLY A 19 -32.24 -1.13 1.81
CA GLY A 19 -33.40 -0.32 1.50
C GLY A 19 -34.27 0.01 2.71
N LEU A 20 -34.21 1.26 3.18
CA LEU A 20 -35.22 1.83 4.08
C LEU A 20 -36.52 2.00 3.28
N VAL A 21 -37.62 1.52 3.83
CA VAL A 21 -38.96 1.78 3.31
C VAL A 21 -39.65 2.87 4.11
N GLU A 22 -40.65 3.52 3.55
CA GLU A 22 -41.34 4.68 4.17
C GLU A 22 -41.83 4.43 5.62
N SER A 23 -42.14 3.18 5.93
CA SER A 23 -42.60 2.77 7.29
C SER A 23 -41.50 2.54 8.31
N ASP A 24 -40.25 2.52 7.90
CA ASP A 24 -39.13 2.25 8.81
C ASP A 24 -39.00 3.39 9.84
N MET A 25 -38.84 3.01 11.11
CA MET A 25 -38.70 3.96 12.19
C MET A 25 -37.25 4.40 12.35
N ILE A 26 -37.03 5.70 12.30
CA ILE A 26 -35.73 6.31 12.58
C ILE A 26 -35.79 7.14 13.85
N VAL A 27 -34.63 7.28 14.50
CA VAL A 27 -34.49 8.13 15.69
C VAL A 27 -33.70 9.37 15.29
N VAL A 28 -34.33 10.53 15.48
CA VAL A 28 -33.72 11.82 15.15
C VAL A 28 -33.44 12.58 16.44
N GLU A 29 -32.21 13.02 16.65
CA GLU A 29 -31.82 13.90 17.74
C GLU A 29 -32.02 15.35 17.30
N LEU A 30 -32.78 16.11 18.09
CA LEU A 30 -33.07 17.50 17.79
C LEU A 30 -32.00 18.42 18.39
N ALA A 31 -31.85 19.62 17.84
CA ALA A 31 -30.90 20.63 18.31
C ALA A 31 -31.11 21.09 19.77
N ASP A 32 -32.27 20.84 20.33
CA ASP A 32 -32.63 21.11 21.74
C ASP A 32 -32.25 19.95 22.68
N GLY A 33 -31.59 18.90 22.16
CA GLY A 33 -31.24 17.70 22.92
C GLY A 33 -32.38 16.69 23.06
N GLY A 34 -33.54 16.96 22.47
CA GLY A 34 -34.66 16.04 22.44
C GLY A 34 -34.50 14.98 21.37
N THR A 35 -35.02 13.77 21.64
CA THR A 35 -35.02 12.67 20.68
C THR A 35 -36.44 12.41 20.19
N ARG A 36 -36.66 12.34 18.89
CA ARG A 36 -37.95 11.94 18.29
C ARG A 36 -37.79 10.68 17.47
N LYS A 37 -38.78 9.80 17.59
CA LYS A 37 -38.98 8.70 16.65
C LYS A 37 -39.94 9.16 15.56
N MET A 38 -39.61 8.95 14.33
CA MET A 38 -40.45 9.22 13.18
C MET A 38 -40.24 8.17 12.11
N THR A 39 -41.18 8.02 11.19
CA THR A 39 -40.98 7.17 10.05
C THR A 39 -39.94 7.78 9.10
N TYR A 40 -39.29 6.95 8.29
CA TYR A 40 -38.39 7.43 7.26
C TYR A 40 -39.10 8.36 6.27
N GLY A 41 -40.37 8.07 5.94
CA GLY A 41 -41.20 8.93 5.10
C GLY A 41 -41.45 10.31 5.72
N ASP A 42 -41.77 10.37 7.04
CA ASP A 42 -41.95 11.62 7.75
C ASP A 42 -40.65 12.43 7.83
N PHE A 43 -39.54 11.78 8.04
CA PHE A 43 -38.21 12.41 8.06
C PHE A 43 -37.88 13.06 6.72
N ILE A 44 -38.06 12.33 5.61
CA ILE A 44 -37.86 12.86 4.26
C ILE A 44 -38.79 14.02 3.97
N THR A 45 -40.06 13.93 4.41
CA THR A 45 -41.04 15.01 4.27
C THR A 45 -40.62 16.26 5.06
N ALA A 46 -40.12 16.07 6.28
CA ALA A 46 -39.63 17.19 7.11
C ALA A 46 -38.38 17.85 6.48
N ILE A 47 -37.46 17.07 5.94
CA ILE A 47 -36.30 17.60 5.21
C ILE A 47 -36.75 18.40 3.99
N LYS A 48 -37.64 17.84 3.17
CA LYS A 48 -38.16 18.55 1.98
C LYS A 48 -38.81 19.89 2.36
N ALA A 49 -39.60 19.91 3.40
CA ALA A 49 -40.24 21.14 3.92
C ALA A 49 -39.23 22.18 4.46
N SER A 50 -38.11 21.69 5.06
CA SER A 50 -37.08 22.58 5.61
C SER A 50 -36.18 23.19 4.54
N LEU A 51 -36.09 22.56 3.38
CA LEU A 51 -35.26 23.01 2.26
C LEU A 51 -36.02 23.96 1.31
N GLU A 52 -37.30 24.28 1.59
CA GLU A 52 -38.15 25.13 0.75
C GLU A 52 -38.19 24.72 -0.73
N TYR A 53 -38.00 23.42 -1.03
CA TYR A 53 -38.12 22.92 -2.39
C TYR A 53 -39.61 22.87 -2.79
N PRO A 54 -40.02 23.52 -3.89
CA PRO A 54 -41.37 23.36 -4.42
C PRO A 54 -41.58 21.90 -4.84
N ASP A 55 -42.84 21.40 -4.66
CA ASP A 55 -43.22 20.01 -4.93
C ASP A 55 -42.88 19.54 -6.39
N GLU A 56 -42.71 20.48 -7.32
CA GLU A 56 -42.32 20.23 -8.71
C GLU A 56 -40.81 20.00 -8.88
N ALA A 57 -40.01 20.27 -7.86
CA ALA A 57 -38.55 20.03 -7.84
C ALA A 57 -38.18 18.72 -7.11
N MET A 58 -39.07 17.73 -7.15
CA MET A 58 -38.69 16.40 -6.68
C MET A 58 -37.46 15.91 -7.47
N LEU A 59 -36.37 15.69 -6.75
CA LEU A 59 -35.16 15.08 -7.30
C LEU A 59 -35.55 13.86 -8.12
N SER A 60 -35.44 13.97 -9.43
CA SER A 60 -35.59 12.81 -10.28
C SER A 60 -34.43 11.85 -10.00
N VAL A 61 -34.57 10.58 -10.36
CA VAL A 61 -33.46 9.62 -10.27
C VAL A 61 -32.23 10.14 -11.05
N ALA A 62 -32.43 11.03 -12.02
CA ALA A 62 -31.38 11.70 -12.77
C ALA A 62 -30.62 12.79 -11.97
N ASP A 63 -31.24 13.35 -10.93
CA ASP A 63 -30.62 14.36 -10.05
C ASP A 63 -29.76 13.73 -8.97
N VAL A 64 -29.92 12.42 -8.76
CA VAL A 64 -29.11 11.64 -7.85
C VAL A 64 -27.89 11.13 -8.60
N VAL A 65 -26.77 11.80 -8.45
CA VAL A 65 -25.54 11.48 -9.18
C VAL A 65 -24.63 10.58 -8.39
N ASN A 66 -24.05 9.61 -9.07
CA ASN A 66 -23.01 8.73 -8.52
C ASN A 66 -21.60 9.27 -8.80
N ILE A 67 -21.49 10.59 -8.97
CA ILE A 67 -20.24 11.29 -9.24
C ILE A 67 -20.06 12.36 -8.19
N GLN A 68 -18.89 12.43 -7.60
CA GLN A 68 -18.52 13.52 -6.71
C GLN A 68 -18.43 14.80 -7.53
N THR A 69 -19.43 15.66 -7.42
CA THR A 69 -19.45 16.98 -8.06
C THR A 69 -19.42 18.04 -6.95
N ASN A 70 -18.82 19.20 -7.24
CA ASN A 70 -18.91 20.36 -6.34
C ASN A 70 -20.26 21.10 -6.51
N ASP A 71 -21.26 20.41 -7.01
CA ASP A 71 -22.61 20.98 -7.19
C ASP A 71 -23.40 20.79 -5.90
N GLU A 72 -23.52 21.87 -5.13
CA GLU A 72 -24.20 21.91 -3.84
C GLU A 72 -25.72 21.63 -3.95
N THR A 73 -26.25 21.62 -5.17
CA THR A 73 -27.68 21.38 -5.43
C THR A 73 -28.02 19.90 -5.57
N LYS A 74 -27.02 19.00 -5.57
CA LYS A 74 -27.21 17.56 -5.78
C LYS A 74 -26.94 16.75 -4.53
N ILE A 75 -27.85 15.83 -4.23
CA ILE A 75 -27.71 14.91 -3.09
C ILE A 75 -26.95 13.64 -3.55
N PRO A 76 -25.86 13.27 -2.87
CA PRO A 76 -25.16 12.02 -3.18
C PRO A 76 -26.07 10.80 -2.99
N THR A 77 -25.92 9.79 -3.84
CA THR A 77 -26.58 8.50 -3.63
C THR A 77 -26.07 7.83 -2.36
N ALA A 78 -26.87 6.97 -1.75
CA ALA A 78 -26.42 6.13 -0.63
C ALA A 78 -25.17 5.32 -1.00
N LYS A 79 -25.08 4.88 -2.27
CA LYS A 79 -23.87 4.19 -2.78
C LYS A 79 -22.66 5.12 -2.78
N LEU A 80 -22.78 6.35 -3.27
CA LEU A 80 -21.66 7.30 -3.26
C LEU A 80 -21.19 7.61 -1.84
N VAL A 81 -22.12 7.85 -0.91
CA VAL A 81 -21.78 8.06 0.52
C VAL A 81 -21.08 6.85 1.10
N TYR A 82 -21.55 5.65 0.80
CA TYR A 82 -20.90 4.41 1.22
C TYR A 82 -19.48 4.28 0.65
N ASP A 83 -19.31 4.52 -0.65
CA ASP A 83 -18.01 4.45 -1.32
C ASP A 83 -17.02 5.49 -0.73
N MET A 84 -17.49 6.71 -0.43
CA MET A 84 -16.69 7.73 0.26
C MET A 84 -16.27 7.29 1.67
N TYR A 85 -17.19 6.69 2.44
CA TYR A 85 -16.88 6.14 3.76
C TYR A 85 -15.84 5.01 3.68
N GLN A 86 -15.96 4.11 2.70
CA GLN A 86 -14.96 3.04 2.49
C GLN A 86 -13.61 3.62 2.10
N ALA A 87 -13.57 4.62 1.24
CA ALA A 87 -12.34 5.30 0.85
C ALA A 87 -11.67 6.02 2.04
N ASP A 88 -12.44 6.68 2.92
CA ASP A 88 -11.93 7.29 4.15
C ASP A 88 -11.34 6.23 5.09
N ALA A 89 -12.01 5.10 5.26
CA ALA A 89 -11.51 3.99 6.08
C ALA A 89 -10.18 3.41 5.53
N VAL A 90 -10.04 3.30 4.21
CA VAL A 90 -8.78 2.89 3.57
C VAL A 90 -7.69 3.92 3.83
N MET A 91 -7.98 5.20 3.63
CA MET A 91 -7.03 6.30 3.84
C MET A 91 -6.55 6.36 5.30
N ARG A 92 -7.45 6.19 6.28
CA ARG A 92 -7.07 6.13 7.70
C ARG A 92 -6.12 4.98 8.01
N ARG A 93 -6.40 3.78 7.48
CA ARG A 93 -5.49 2.62 7.65
C ARG A 93 -4.12 2.88 7.05
N GLU A 94 -4.08 3.50 5.87
CA GLU A 94 -2.83 3.87 5.24
C GLU A 94 -2.05 4.87 6.10
N MET A 95 -2.72 5.91 6.60
CA MET A 95 -2.09 6.87 7.51
C MET A 95 -1.57 6.21 8.80
N ASP A 96 -2.32 5.28 9.38
CA ASP A 96 -1.88 4.51 10.54
C ASP A 96 -0.58 3.74 10.25
N CYS A 97 -0.48 3.13 9.05
CA CYS A 97 0.72 2.44 8.63
C CYS A 97 1.87 3.42 8.32
N LEU A 98 1.63 4.49 7.56
CA LEU A 98 2.68 5.44 7.18
C LEU A 98 3.24 6.21 8.38
N ASN A 99 2.39 6.55 9.36
CA ASN A 99 2.79 7.27 10.57
C ASN A 99 3.34 6.37 11.69
N GLY A 100 3.50 5.08 11.45
CA GLY A 100 4.05 4.15 12.44
C GLY A 100 3.13 3.87 13.63
N ILE A 101 1.82 4.05 13.47
CA ILE A 101 0.81 3.68 14.49
C ILE A 101 0.56 2.17 14.42
N LYS A 102 0.57 1.60 13.21
CA LYS A 102 0.47 0.17 12.96
C LYS A 102 1.61 -0.32 12.08
N GLU A 103 2.08 -1.52 12.30
CA GLU A 103 3.11 -2.15 11.48
C GLU A 103 2.61 -2.47 10.08
N LYS A 104 1.36 -2.94 9.98
CA LYS A 104 0.69 -3.35 8.74
C LYS A 104 -0.81 -3.07 8.80
N GLY A 105 -1.45 -3.04 7.64
CA GLY A 105 -2.89 -2.85 7.47
C GLY A 105 -3.69 -4.16 7.60
N ASN A 106 -4.68 -4.32 6.75
CA ASN A 106 -5.60 -5.44 6.76
C ASN A 106 -5.16 -6.56 5.80
N LEU A 107 -5.55 -7.80 6.13
CA LEU A 107 -5.47 -8.92 5.19
C LEU A 107 -6.46 -8.70 4.04
N ILE A 108 -6.00 -8.90 2.83
CA ILE A 108 -6.80 -8.84 1.61
C ILE A 108 -6.49 -10.06 0.73
N ASP A 109 -7.52 -10.65 0.13
CA ASP A 109 -7.30 -11.73 -0.83
C ASP A 109 -6.55 -11.22 -2.07
N ILE A 110 -5.59 -12.01 -2.56
CA ILE A 110 -4.70 -11.59 -3.66
C ILE A 110 -5.47 -11.32 -4.97
N ASP A 111 -6.48 -12.11 -5.31
CA ASP A 111 -7.25 -11.90 -6.54
C ASP A 111 -8.09 -10.62 -6.44
N THR A 112 -8.67 -10.37 -5.26
CA THR A 112 -9.39 -9.12 -4.96
C THR A 112 -8.47 -7.91 -5.04
N LEU A 113 -7.30 -7.98 -4.41
CA LEU A 113 -6.29 -6.90 -4.45
C LEU A 113 -5.88 -6.60 -5.89
N MET A 114 -5.56 -7.65 -6.66
CA MET A 114 -5.14 -7.48 -8.05
C MET A 114 -6.27 -7.01 -8.98
N GLY A 115 -7.51 -7.33 -8.64
CA GLY A 115 -8.69 -6.73 -9.28
C GLY A 115 -8.72 -5.21 -9.13
N TYR A 116 -8.50 -4.72 -7.91
CA TYR A 116 -8.43 -3.27 -7.64
C TYR A 116 -7.23 -2.60 -8.30
N VAL A 117 -6.05 -3.25 -8.26
CA VAL A 117 -4.84 -2.73 -8.91
C VAL A 117 -5.06 -2.55 -10.40
N LYS A 118 -5.53 -3.58 -11.11
CA LYS A 118 -5.76 -3.55 -12.56
C LYS A 118 -6.84 -2.55 -12.98
N ALA A 119 -7.81 -2.31 -12.12
CA ALA A 119 -8.86 -1.31 -12.34
C ALA A 119 -8.42 0.12 -12.00
N GLY A 120 -7.22 0.33 -11.42
CA GLY A 120 -6.76 1.63 -10.93
C GLY A 120 -7.51 2.13 -9.69
N GLU A 121 -8.20 1.23 -8.97
CA GLU A 121 -9.05 1.56 -7.82
C GLU A 121 -8.24 1.67 -6.52
N HIS A 122 -7.25 2.56 -6.49
CA HIS A 122 -6.31 2.72 -5.37
C HIS A 122 -6.98 3.10 -4.04
N HIS A 123 -8.19 3.62 -4.09
CA HIS A 123 -8.99 3.97 -2.91
C HIS A 123 -9.61 2.75 -2.19
N LYS A 124 -9.46 1.55 -2.75
CA LYS A 124 -10.03 0.33 -2.17
C LYS A 124 -9.04 -0.49 -1.34
N TYR A 125 -7.76 -0.17 -1.41
CA TYR A 125 -6.71 -0.80 -0.61
C TYR A 125 -5.69 0.23 -0.12
N ALA A 126 -5.07 -0.04 1.02
CA ALA A 126 -4.10 0.84 1.66
C ALA A 126 -2.66 0.37 1.41
N ILE A 127 -1.69 1.30 1.41
CA ILE A 127 -0.30 0.94 1.66
C ILE A 127 -0.23 0.34 3.05
N GLY A 128 0.40 -0.82 3.18
CA GLY A 128 0.42 -1.61 4.40
C GLY A 128 -0.60 -2.75 4.46
N ASP A 129 -1.67 -2.73 3.64
CA ASP A 129 -2.53 -3.92 3.49
C ASP A 129 -1.68 -5.08 2.94
N TYR A 130 -2.01 -6.31 3.31
CA TYR A 130 -1.18 -7.46 2.99
C TYR A 130 -2.02 -8.66 2.53
N PHE A 131 -1.39 -9.54 1.79
CA PHE A 131 -1.90 -10.86 1.45
C PHE A 131 -0.97 -11.95 1.99
N GLU A 132 -1.46 -13.17 2.06
CA GLU A 132 -0.68 -14.31 2.49
C GLU A 132 -0.41 -15.25 1.32
N ASP A 133 0.83 -15.72 1.22
CA ASP A 133 1.25 -16.72 0.25
C ASP A 133 2.25 -17.68 0.88
N ASN A 134 1.91 -18.96 0.94
CA ASN A 134 2.75 -20.03 1.50
C ASN A 134 3.32 -19.70 2.89
N GLY A 135 2.50 -19.07 3.76
CA GLY A 135 2.87 -18.71 5.13
C GLY A 135 3.68 -17.41 5.24
N VAL A 136 3.91 -16.70 4.14
CA VAL A 136 4.55 -15.39 4.12
C VAL A 136 3.48 -14.31 3.93
N GLN A 137 3.52 -13.28 4.78
CA GLN A 137 2.69 -12.08 4.66
C GLN A 137 3.41 -11.03 3.82
N TRP A 138 2.81 -10.66 2.69
CA TRP A 138 3.33 -9.70 1.73
C TRP A 138 2.55 -8.40 1.82
N ALA A 139 3.16 -7.34 2.34
CA ALA A 139 2.52 -6.03 2.46
C ALA A 139 2.72 -5.19 1.20
N VAL A 140 1.69 -4.43 0.84
CA VAL A 140 1.76 -3.40 -0.21
C VAL A 140 2.68 -2.29 0.28
N ALA A 141 3.89 -2.20 -0.26
CA ALA A 141 4.90 -1.22 0.12
C ALA A 141 4.78 0.09 -0.65
N ALA A 142 4.31 0.04 -1.90
CA ALA A 142 4.09 1.21 -2.74
C ALA A 142 3.10 0.90 -3.87
N ARG A 143 2.50 1.96 -4.43
CA ARG A 143 1.66 1.93 -5.64
C ARG A 143 2.37 2.63 -6.78
N ASN A 144 2.32 2.08 -7.97
CA ASN A 144 2.85 2.70 -9.20
C ASN A 144 4.25 3.30 -9.04
N TRP A 145 5.11 2.60 -8.29
CA TRP A 145 6.41 3.09 -7.86
C TRP A 145 7.42 3.21 -8.97
N TYR A 146 7.46 2.21 -9.85
CA TYR A 146 8.46 2.15 -10.90
C TYR A 146 7.99 2.85 -12.18
N PRO A 147 8.89 3.61 -12.84
CA PRO A 147 8.61 4.18 -14.15
C PRO A 147 8.52 3.10 -15.24
N ALA A 148 8.01 3.48 -16.42
CA ALA A 148 7.79 2.55 -17.53
C ALA A 148 9.05 1.77 -17.94
N TRP A 149 10.22 2.42 -17.97
CA TRP A 149 11.48 1.77 -18.35
C TRP A 149 11.89 0.60 -17.44
N ALA A 150 11.41 0.58 -16.19
CA ALA A 150 11.67 -0.52 -15.27
C ALA A 150 11.01 -1.83 -15.70
N PHE A 151 9.98 -1.79 -16.53
CA PHE A 151 9.26 -2.95 -17.05
C PHE A 151 9.81 -3.43 -18.41
N GLY A 152 10.76 -2.72 -18.98
CA GLY A 152 11.38 -3.02 -20.27
C GLY A 152 11.38 -1.81 -21.21
N ASP A 153 12.11 -1.95 -22.32
CA ASP A 153 12.18 -0.92 -23.33
C ASP A 153 10.86 -0.94 -24.15
N SER A 154 10.31 0.24 -24.42
CA SER A 154 9.08 0.40 -25.20
C SER A 154 7.81 -0.18 -24.58
N VAL A 155 7.80 -0.44 -23.28
CA VAL A 155 6.61 -0.94 -22.56
C VAL A 155 5.92 0.23 -21.85
N SER A 156 4.60 0.29 -21.95
CA SER A 156 3.81 1.21 -21.11
C SER A 156 3.88 0.75 -19.66
N ARG A 157 3.91 1.70 -18.73
CA ARG A 157 3.87 1.38 -17.30
C ARG A 157 2.52 0.76 -16.95
N PRO A 158 2.47 -0.49 -16.47
CA PRO A 158 1.23 -1.06 -15.96
C PRO A 158 0.83 -0.42 -14.62
N GLU A 159 -0.45 -0.49 -14.29
CA GLU A 159 -0.88 -0.33 -12.90
C GLU A 159 -0.25 -1.45 -12.07
N HIS A 160 0.43 -1.10 -10.99
CA HIS A 160 1.19 -2.07 -10.22
C HIS A 160 1.36 -1.69 -8.77
N ILE A 161 1.64 -2.70 -7.96
CA ILE A 161 2.07 -2.55 -6.57
C ILE A 161 3.43 -3.19 -6.37
N VAL A 162 4.20 -2.60 -5.46
CA VAL A 162 5.44 -3.21 -4.93
C VAL A 162 5.08 -3.84 -3.61
N CYS A 163 5.43 -5.11 -3.43
CA CYS A 163 5.20 -5.82 -2.18
C CYS A 163 6.51 -6.24 -1.53
N MET A 164 6.52 -6.18 -0.20
CA MET A 164 7.65 -6.58 0.64
C MET A 164 7.11 -7.49 1.76
N PRO A 165 7.84 -8.57 2.14
CA PRO A 165 7.40 -9.41 3.26
C PRO A 165 7.30 -8.57 4.55
N VAL A 166 6.26 -8.80 5.34
CA VAL A 166 6.11 -8.16 6.66
C VAL A 166 7.26 -8.55 7.57
N ASP A 167 7.65 -9.83 7.55
CA ASP A 167 8.81 -10.33 8.27
C ASP A 167 9.82 -10.96 7.29
N PHE A 168 10.87 -11.57 7.78
CA PHE A 168 11.89 -12.24 6.99
C PHE A 168 11.35 -13.45 6.24
N LEU A 169 11.93 -13.74 5.08
CA LEU A 169 11.84 -15.08 4.54
C LEU A 169 12.57 -16.08 5.44
N ALA A 170 12.15 -17.34 5.40
CA ALA A 170 12.65 -18.37 6.32
C ALA A 170 14.17 -18.62 6.20
N THR A 171 14.72 -18.48 4.96
CA THR A 171 16.12 -18.78 4.67
C THR A 171 16.99 -17.52 4.84
N SER A 172 18.17 -17.70 5.41
CA SER A 172 19.22 -16.68 5.44
C SER A 172 20.24 -16.96 4.33
N TYR A 173 20.81 -15.90 3.77
CA TYR A 173 21.69 -15.98 2.62
C TYR A 173 22.97 -15.17 2.82
N GLN A 174 24.05 -15.64 2.17
CA GLN A 174 25.30 -14.90 1.97
C GLN A 174 25.25 -14.20 0.62
N PHE A 175 25.87 -13.02 0.52
CA PHE A 175 26.14 -12.41 -0.78
C PHE A 175 27.19 -13.19 -1.56
N ASN A 176 28.27 -13.57 -0.89
CA ASN A 176 29.39 -14.30 -1.49
C ASN A 176 29.97 -15.31 -0.48
N THR A 177 30.67 -16.30 -0.94
CA THR A 177 31.40 -17.27 -0.10
C THR A 177 32.64 -16.65 0.56
N SER A 178 33.11 -15.51 0.06
CA SER A 178 34.24 -14.75 0.58
C SER A 178 33.83 -13.29 0.84
N ASN A 179 34.60 -12.60 1.66
CA ASN A 179 34.37 -11.19 1.99
C ASN A 179 34.79 -10.26 0.85
N THR A 180 33.98 -10.23 -0.21
CA THR A 180 34.14 -9.29 -1.32
C THR A 180 32.80 -8.79 -1.82
N ASN A 181 32.74 -7.51 -2.19
CA ASN A 181 31.60 -6.92 -2.87
C ASN A 181 31.93 -6.60 -4.35
N THR A 182 33.02 -7.19 -4.87
CA THR A 182 33.38 -7.05 -6.27
C THR A 182 32.28 -7.62 -7.17
N GLY A 183 31.93 -6.88 -8.22
CA GLY A 183 30.80 -7.23 -9.09
C GLY A 183 29.43 -6.85 -8.56
N GLY A 184 29.34 -6.30 -7.36
CA GLY A 184 28.10 -5.81 -6.75
C GLY A 184 27.03 -6.88 -6.63
N TYR A 185 25.77 -6.44 -6.67
CA TYR A 185 24.63 -7.35 -6.56
C TYR A 185 24.61 -8.38 -7.70
N ALA A 186 24.76 -7.91 -8.95
CA ALA A 186 24.68 -8.78 -10.13
C ALA A 186 25.74 -9.88 -10.17
N GLY A 187 26.94 -9.60 -9.64
CA GLY A 187 28.05 -10.55 -9.58
C GLY A 187 28.06 -11.47 -8.37
N SER A 188 27.09 -11.33 -7.45
CA SER A 188 26.99 -12.10 -6.22
C SER A 188 26.12 -13.35 -6.36
N LEU A 189 26.02 -14.15 -5.29
CA LEU A 189 25.10 -15.29 -5.21
C LEU A 189 23.64 -14.88 -5.04
N MET A 190 23.41 -13.62 -4.63
CA MET A 190 22.09 -13.17 -4.18
C MET A 190 21.00 -13.19 -5.27
N PRO A 191 21.26 -12.82 -6.54
CA PRO A 191 20.26 -12.93 -7.58
C PRO A 191 19.72 -14.36 -7.78
N ALA A 192 20.61 -15.37 -7.78
CA ALA A 192 20.21 -16.77 -7.90
C ALA A 192 19.42 -17.25 -6.67
N ASN A 193 19.80 -16.77 -5.47
CA ASN A 193 19.07 -17.05 -4.25
C ASN A 193 17.65 -16.43 -4.30
N MET A 194 17.49 -15.22 -4.82
CA MET A 194 16.19 -14.58 -4.97
C MET A 194 15.30 -15.28 -6.00
N GLU A 195 15.87 -15.80 -7.10
CA GLU A 195 15.10 -16.63 -8.03
C GLU A 195 14.67 -17.96 -7.39
N THR A 196 15.48 -18.53 -6.50
CA THR A 196 15.10 -19.70 -5.70
C THR A 196 13.92 -19.37 -4.77
N GLU A 197 13.95 -18.22 -4.09
CA GLU A 197 12.83 -17.77 -3.25
C GLU A 197 11.59 -17.46 -4.08
N PHE A 198 11.74 -16.81 -5.24
CA PHE A 198 10.65 -16.60 -6.18
C PHE A 198 10.01 -17.94 -6.60
N GLY A 199 10.83 -18.97 -6.80
CA GLY A 199 10.36 -20.33 -7.09
C GLY A 199 9.39 -20.90 -6.05
N LYS A 200 9.47 -20.46 -4.79
CA LYS A 200 8.63 -20.92 -3.69
C LYS A 200 7.27 -20.20 -3.60
N LEU A 201 7.06 -19.11 -4.33
CA LEU A 201 5.76 -18.42 -4.36
C LEU A 201 4.69 -19.33 -4.94
N GLY A 202 3.46 -19.14 -4.47
CA GLY A 202 2.27 -19.80 -5.00
C GLY A 202 2.00 -19.41 -6.47
N SER A 203 1.35 -20.29 -7.18
CA SER A 203 1.06 -20.10 -8.61
C SER A 203 0.22 -18.83 -8.87
N LYS A 204 -0.71 -18.50 -8.00
CA LYS A 204 -1.52 -17.27 -8.10
C LYS A 204 -0.66 -16.01 -8.04
N VAL A 205 0.20 -15.90 -7.03
CA VAL A 205 1.09 -14.73 -6.87
C VAL A 205 2.04 -14.63 -8.05
N LYS A 206 2.65 -15.76 -8.48
CA LYS A 206 3.52 -15.80 -9.67
C LYS A 206 2.82 -15.31 -10.94
N ALA A 207 1.53 -15.60 -11.11
CA ALA A 207 0.77 -15.17 -12.29
C ALA A 207 0.63 -13.64 -12.38
N TYR A 208 0.66 -12.95 -11.24
CA TYR A 208 0.61 -11.49 -11.17
C TYR A 208 1.99 -10.84 -11.18
N CYS A 209 3.06 -11.59 -10.85
CA CYS A 209 4.40 -11.03 -10.81
C CYS A 209 4.85 -10.51 -12.18
N LYS A 210 5.48 -9.34 -12.15
CA LYS A 210 6.16 -8.73 -13.30
C LYS A 210 7.62 -8.59 -13.01
N GLN A 211 8.44 -8.98 -13.98
CA GLN A 211 9.85 -8.66 -13.95
C GLN A 211 10.04 -7.15 -13.99
N THR A 212 10.94 -6.68 -13.18
CA THR A 212 11.35 -5.28 -13.17
C THR A 212 12.87 -5.19 -13.11
N ARG A 213 13.40 -4.07 -13.56
CA ARG A 213 14.83 -3.76 -13.47
C ARG A 213 15.03 -2.41 -12.80
N ILE A 214 16.15 -2.30 -12.11
CA ILE A 214 16.76 -1.03 -11.71
C ILE A 214 18.22 -1.08 -12.14
N TYR A 215 18.90 0.05 -12.18
CA TYR A 215 20.33 0.04 -12.36
C TYR A 215 21.02 -0.42 -11.06
N GLU A 216 21.69 -1.55 -11.11
CA GLU A 216 22.41 -2.12 -9.98
C GLU A 216 23.85 -1.62 -9.99
N ASN A 217 24.34 -1.09 -8.85
CA ASN A 217 25.72 -0.67 -8.69
C ASN A 217 26.61 -1.91 -8.52
N ASN A 218 27.47 -2.16 -9.50
CA ASN A 218 28.40 -3.29 -9.53
C ASN A 218 29.86 -2.88 -9.27
N LYS A 219 30.06 -1.76 -8.51
CA LYS A 219 31.40 -1.23 -8.20
C LYS A 219 32.24 -0.92 -9.43
N GLY A 220 31.89 0.17 -10.08
CA GLY A 220 32.61 0.66 -11.28
C GLY A 220 31.86 0.42 -12.59
N ALA A 221 30.74 -0.29 -12.55
CA ALA A 221 29.82 -0.43 -13.66
C ALA A 221 28.37 -0.42 -13.14
N TRP A 222 27.47 0.07 -13.98
CA TRP A 222 26.05 -0.04 -13.76
C TRP A 222 25.47 -1.12 -14.67
N ALA A 223 24.69 -2.02 -14.13
CA ALA A 223 23.96 -3.02 -14.91
C ALA A 223 22.47 -2.94 -14.59
N ALA A 224 21.65 -3.28 -15.57
CA ALA A 224 20.22 -3.40 -15.38
C ALA A 224 19.79 -4.78 -15.87
N ALA A 225 19.32 -5.62 -14.96
CA ALA A 225 18.82 -6.94 -15.28
C ALA A 225 17.36 -7.06 -14.85
N MET A 226 16.54 -7.69 -15.69
CA MET A 226 15.17 -8.02 -15.34
C MET A 226 15.15 -9.05 -14.22
N ARG A 227 14.42 -8.77 -13.14
CA ARG A 227 14.32 -9.61 -11.95
C ARG A 227 12.87 -9.90 -11.62
N ASN A 228 12.55 -11.14 -11.28
CA ASN A 228 11.25 -11.51 -10.70
C ASN A 228 11.15 -11.07 -9.24
N MET A 229 12.24 -11.21 -8.52
CA MET A 229 12.41 -10.88 -7.12
C MET A 229 13.81 -10.33 -6.88
N ARG A 230 13.94 -9.30 -6.07
CA ARG A 230 15.25 -8.71 -5.72
C ARG A 230 15.26 -8.18 -4.29
N LEU A 231 16.43 -7.97 -3.73
CA LEU A 231 16.55 -7.20 -2.50
C LEU A 231 16.20 -5.72 -2.75
N PRO A 232 15.69 -5.01 -1.75
CA PRO A 232 15.53 -3.56 -1.83
C PRO A 232 16.90 -2.88 -1.86
N THR A 233 16.96 -1.67 -2.42
CA THR A 233 18.08 -0.76 -2.19
C THR A 233 18.01 -0.20 -0.78
N ILE A 234 19.15 0.28 -0.25
CA ILE A 234 19.15 0.98 1.05
C ILE A 234 18.28 2.23 0.99
N VAL A 235 18.24 2.94 -0.15
CA VAL A 235 17.38 4.12 -0.35
C VAL A 235 15.91 3.76 -0.30
N GLU A 236 15.49 2.65 -0.91
CA GLU A 236 14.10 2.18 -0.84
C GLU A 236 13.66 1.88 0.60
N VAL A 237 14.58 1.51 1.48
CA VAL A 237 14.23 1.19 2.87
C VAL A 237 14.39 2.37 3.80
N ILE A 238 15.49 3.12 3.77
CA ILE A 238 15.79 4.17 4.76
C ILE A 238 15.67 5.59 4.21
N GLY A 239 15.48 5.77 2.91
CA GLY A 239 15.27 7.09 2.29
C GLY A 239 16.52 7.89 1.98
N ASN A 240 17.69 7.35 2.28
CA ASN A 240 18.98 7.97 1.96
C ASN A 240 20.04 6.92 1.60
N GLN A 241 21.21 7.38 1.13
CA GLN A 241 22.28 6.50 0.65
C GLN A 241 22.90 5.64 1.76
N GLY A 242 22.82 6.04 3.02
CA GLY A 242 23.44 5.33 4.13
C GLY A 242 24.91 5.02 3.87
N TRP A 243 25.28 3.75 3.96
CA TRP A 243 26.62 3.24 3.68
C TRP A 243 26.81 2.73 2.25
N ALA A 244 25.86 2.96 1.34
CA ALA A 244 25.99 2.51 -0.05
C ALA A 244 27.13 3.21 -0.78
N ASN A 245 27.77 2.47 -1.68
CA ASN A 245 28.81 2.99 -2.52
C ASN A 245 28.21 3.82 -3.65
N GLU A 246 28.71 5.06 -3.82
CA GLU A 246 28.41 6.01 -4.89
C GLU A 246 27.00 5.94 -5.52
N GLY A 247 26.20 6.94 -5.22
CA GLY A 247 24.90 7.11 -5.88
C GLY A 247 23.92 5.97 -5.59
N TYR A 248 22.75 6.15 -6.07
CA TYR A 248 21.67 5.19 -5.93
C TYR A 248 21.75 4.15 -7.03
N SER A 249 21.31 2.95 -6.77
CA SER A 249 20.89 2.07 -7.84
C SER A 249 19.88 2.79 -8.71
N GLY A 250 20.22 3.00 -9.97
CA GLY A 250 19.71 4.06 -10.83
C GLY A 250 18.22 4.21 -10.94
N GLY A 251 17.79 5.39 -10.71
CA GLY A 251 16.40 5.84 -10.84
C GLY A 251 15.53 5.59 -9.60
N VAL A 252 16.04 4.93 -8.57
CA VAL A 252 15.33 4.78 -7.29
C VAL A 252 15.92 5.77 -6.29
N CYS A 253 15.28 6.94 -6.18
CA CYS A 253 15.78 8.05 -5.39
C CYS A 253 14.97 8.30 -4.12
N SER A 254 14.04 7.43 -3.78
CA SER A 254 13.07 7.67 -2.72
C SER A 254 12.83 6.43 -1.88
N GLN A 255 12.43 6.66 -0.65
CA GLN A 255 12.00 5.62 0.28
C GLN A 255 10.63 5.09 -0.12
N LEU A 256 10.48 3.76 -0.16
CA LEU A 256 9.15 3.14 -0.30
C LEU A 256 8.21 3.68 0.78
N PRO A 257 6.99 4.09 0.42
CA PRO A 257 6.05 4.68 1.38
C PRO A 257 5.90 3.85 2.67
N LEU A 258 5.70 2.54 2.59
CA LEU A 258 5.57 1.70 3.79
C LEU A 258 6.86 1.68 4.62
N CYS A 259 8.02 1.82 4.00
CA CYS A 259 9.30 1.87 4.71
C CYS A 259 9.54 3.19 5.46
N GLN A 260 8.70 4.22 5.29
CA GLN A 260 8.69 5.38 6.17
C GLN A 260 8.27 5.00 7.59
N ASN A 261 7.48 3.95 7.72
CA ASN A 261 7.08 3.37 9.01
C ASN A 261 8.28 2.67 9.69
N SER A 262 8.74 3.21 10.81
CA SER A 262 9.83 2.61 11.58
C SER A 262 9.47 1.22 12.13
N LEU A 263 8.22 0.99 12.54
CA LEU A 263 7.75 -0.33 12.99
C LEU A 263 7.88 -1.39 11.89
N PHE A 264 7.70 -0.99 10.63
CA PHE A 264 7.86 -1.90 9.49
C PHE A 264 9.34 -2.19 9.16
N ARG A 265 10.25 -1.23 9.41
CA ARG A 265 11.69 -1.38 9.16
C ARG A 265 12.42 -2.15 10.26
N ILE A 266 12.09 -1.85 11.52
CA ILE A 266 12.73 -2.46 12.70
C ILE A 266 12.37 -3.94 12.77
N ARG A 267 13.40 -4.79 12.93
CA ARG A 267 13.23 -6.24 13.05
C ARG A 267 14.14 -6.80 14.14
N SER A 268 13.87 -8.02 14.56
CA SER A 268 14.62 -8.72 15.61
C SER A 268 16.10 -8.97 15.26
N THR A 269 16.45 -8.91 13.98
CA THR A 269 17.82 -8.99 13.48
C THR A 269 17.95 -8.14 12.20
N TRP A 270 19.17 -7.92 11.76
CA TRP A 270 19.47 -7.17 10.55
C TRP A 270 19.10 -7.99 9.28
N TYR A 271 18.91 -7.28 8.15
CA TYR A 271 18.59 -7.89 6.86
C TYR A 271 19.25 -7.15 5.70
N TRP A 272 19.56 -7.89 4.67
CA TRP A 272 20.29 -7.41 3.51
C TRP A 272 19.55 -6.39 2.66
N CYS A 273 20.29 -5.37 2.18
CA CYS A 273 19.97 -4.55 1.01
C CYS A 273 20.91 -4.94 -0.14
N LEU A 274 20.56 -4.55 -1.38
CA LEU A 274 21.33 -4.97 -2.55
C LEU A 274 22.64 -4.18 -2.74
N ASP A 275 22.81 -3.05 -2.08
CA ASP A 275 23.89 -2.11 -2.37
C ASP A 275 25.23 -2.58 -1.79
N PRO A 276 26.33 -2.56 -2.58
CA PRO A 276 27.67 -2.72 -2.04
C PRO A 276 28.02 -1.53 -1.16
N SER A 277 28.72 -1.76 -0.06
CA SER A 277 29.12 -0.73 0.88
C SER A 277 30.25 0.15 0.35
N SER A 278 30.18 1.45 0.65
CA SER A 278 31.29 2.41 0.46
C SER A 278 32.41 2.23 1.47
N ALA A 279 32.08 1.74 2.67
CA ALA A 279 33.02 1.66 3.79
C ALA A 279 34.11 0.61 3.57
N SER A 280 33.85 -0.45 2.80
CA SER A 280 34.81 -1.54 2.58
C SER A 280 34.46 -2.36 1.33
N THR A 281 35.47 -2.90 0.70
CA THR A 281 35.31 -3.85 -0.41
C THR A 281 34.84 -5.23 0.02
N ALA A 282 34.70 -5.47 1.32
CA ALA A 282 34.26 -6.72 1.90
C ALA A 282 32.77 -6.74 2.29
N TYR A 283 32.07 -5.58 2.24
CA TYR A 283 30.74 -5.41 2.83
C TYR A 283 29.67 -5.10 1.80
N PHE A 284 28.45 -5.53 2.13
CA PHE A 284 27.22 -5.02 1.56
C PHE A 284 26.41 -4.27 2.63
N CYS A 285 25.49 -3.41 2.17
CA CYS A 285 24.59 -2.70 3.04
C CYS A 285 23.53 -3.62 3.62
N ASP A 286 23.15 -3.35 4.84
CA ASP A 286 22.02 -3.97 5.52
C ASP A 286 21.15 -2.91 6.22
N VAL A 287 20.00 -3.33 6.68
CA VAL A 287 19.20 -2.58 7.65
C VAL A 287 19.43 -3.22 8.99
N ASP A 288 19.92 -2.43 9.93
CA ASP A 288 20.22 -2.87 11.29
C ASP A 288 18.95 -3.10 12.13
N THR A 289 19.09 -3.60 13.34
CA THR A 289 17.98 -3.87 14.26
C THR A 289 17.22 -2.61 14.70
N GLY A 290 17.82 -1.44 14.54
CA GLY A 290 17.20 -0.14 14.80
C GLY A 290 16.44 0.43 13.59
N GLY A 291 16.46 -0.28 12.44
CA GLY A 291 15.85 0.19 11.19
C GLY A 291 16.68 1.22 10.44
N GLY A 292 17.95 1.39 10.81
CA GLY A 292 18.92 2.27 10.18
C GLY A 292 19.82 1.53 9.18
N SER A 293 20.75 2.28 8.54
CA SER A 293 21.73 1.72 7.62
C SER A 293 22.88 1.08 8.38
N GLY A 294 23.12 -0.19 8.11
CA GLY A 294 24.28 -0.94 8.58
C GLY A 294 25.11 -1.51 7.42
N THR A 295 26.16 -2.25 7.75
CA THR A 295 26.98 -2.99 6.80
C THR A 295 27.43 -4.32 7.40
N ALA A 296 27.43 -5.37 6.59
CA ALA A 296 27.91 -6.68 7.02
C ALA A 296 28.85 -7.29 5.97
N HIS A 297 29.71 -8.20 6.43
CA HIS A 297 30.60 -8.96 5.54
C HIS A 297 29.79 -9.76 4.53
N ALA A 298 30.22 -9.75 3.27
CA ALA A 298 29.55 -10.45 2.16
C ALA A 298 29.36 -11.95 2.42
N SER A 299 30.24 -12.56 3.25
CA SER A 299 30.15 -13.98 3.62
C SER A 299 29.27 -14.24 4.85
N ASN A 300 28.72 -13.20 5.50
CA ASN A 300 27.78 -13.40 6.60
C ASN A 300 26.45 -13.93 6.09
N SER A 301 25.84 -14.82 6.86
CA SER A 301 24.48 -15.30 6.59
C SER A 301 23.47 -14.32 7.19
N GLY A 302 22.80 -13.56 6.34
CA GLY A 302 21.82 -12.52 6.74
C GLY A 302 20.41 -12.84 6.29
N ARG A 303 19.44 -12.25 6.99
CA ARG A 303 18.04 -12.35 6.62
C ARG A 303 17.73 -11.54 5.35
N VAL A 304 16.65 -11.89 4.69
CA VAL A 304 16.20 -11.20 3.47
C VAL A 304 14.73 -10.83 3.55
N ARG A 305 14.42 -9.65 3.02
CA ARG A 305 13.05 -9.11 2.81
C ARG A 305 12.98 -8.57 1.39
N PRO A 306 12.86 -9.45 0.40
CA PRO A 306 12.91 -9.04 -1.00
C PRO A 306 11.66 -8.26 -1.43
N LEU A 307 11.77 -7.63 -2.60
CA LEU A 307 10.66 -6.99 -3.30
C LEU A 307 10.18 -7.87 -4.45
N ILE A 308 8.85 -7.92 -4.61
CA ILE A 308 8.17 -8.39 -5.82
C ILE A 308 7.26 -7.28 -6.34
N VAL A 309 7.02 -7.28 -7.65
CA VAL A 309 6.09 -6.33 -8.29
C VAL A 309 4.95 -7.12 -8.88
N LEU A 310 3.72 -6.72 -8.55
CA LEU A 310 2.50 -7.35 -9.03
C LEU A 310 1.72 -6.36 -9.93
N ALA A 311 1.24 -6.85 -11.13
CA ALA A 311 0.46 -6.05 -12.07
C ALA A 311 -0.52 -6.90 -12.88
#